data_67596a92755492f3556b1bceeb173a27
#
_entry.id   67596a92755492f3556b1bceeb173a27
#
_cell.length_a   1.000
_cell.length_b   1.000
_cell.length_c   1.000
_cell.angle_alpha   90.00
_cell.angle_beta   90.00
_cell.angle_gamma   90.00
#
_symmetry.space_group_name_H-M   'P 1'
#
loop_
_entity.id
_entity.type
_entity.pdbx_description
1 polymer ?
#
loop_
_entity_poly.entity_id
_entity_poly.type
_entity_poly.pdbx_seq_one_letter_code
_entity_poly.pdbx_strand_id
1 'polypeptide(L)'
;MELHIIARFHARPGQESAVEAAIRAVSVPTRAEAGCLDYQAFRSTRDRALFFIHTRWQGEAAFEQHAALPHTVRFLATVEPLIDHPLDVTRASRII
;
A
#
# COMPACT_ATOMS: atom_id res chain seq x y z
N MET A 1 18.43 -9.34 0.00
CA MET A 1 17.41 -9.76 0.98
C MET A 1 16.09 -9.12 0.61
N GLU A 2 15.05 -9.94 0.51
CA GLU A 2 13.72 -9.43 0.20
C GLU A 2 13.17 -8.58 1.33
N LEU A 3 12.43 -7.54 0.95
CA LEU A 3 11.78 -6.63 1.88
C LEU A 3 10.27 -6.80 1.75
N HIS A 4 9.59 -6.91 2.87
CA HIS A 4 8.12 -6.88 2.94
C HIS A 4 7.67 -5.52 3.43
N ILE A 5 6.64 -4.99 2.80
CA ILE A 5 6.02 -3.73 3.23
C ILE A 5 4.57 -4.05 3.62
N ILE A 6 4.20 -3.63 4.81
CA ILE A 6 2.84 -3.79 5.32
C ILE A 6 2.31 -2.38 5.59
N ALA A 7 1.27 -2.00 4.85
CA ALA A 7 0.64 -0.70 4.99
C ALA A 7 -0.79 -0.87 5.48
N ARG A 8 -1.21 0.01 6.38
CA ARG A 8 -2.54 -0.03 6.98
C ARG A 8 -3.27 1.28 6.67
N PHE A 9 -4.55 1.16 6.30
CA PHE A 9 -5.40 2.31 5.97
C PHE A 9 -6.76 2.13 6.64
N HIS A 10 -7.14 3.06 7.50
CA HIS A 10 -8.49 3.08 8.06
C HIS A 10 -9.25 4.26 7.46
N ALA A 11 -10.26 3.95 6.65
CA ALA A 11 -11.03 4.97 5.92
C ALA A 11 -11.88 5.81 6.86
N ARG A 12 -11.96 7.11 6.59
CA ARG A 12 -12.95 7.97 7.24
C ARG A 12 -14.36 7.49 6.88
N PRO A 13 -15.37 7.73 7.74
CA PRO A 13 -16.74 7.35 7.43
C PRO A 13 -17.18 7.87 6.05
N GLY A 14 -17.72 6.95 5.25
CA GLY A 14 -18.19 7.26 3.90
C GLY A 14 -17.11 7.21 2.83
N GLN A 15 -15.83 7.01 3.19
CA GLN A 15 -14.71 7.00 2.23
C GLN A 15 -14.17 5.60 1.92
N GLU A 16 -14.86 4.55 2.38
CA GLU A 16 -14.42 3.17 2.21
C GLU A 16 -14.24 2.80 0.73
N SER A 17 -15.20 3.16 -0.12
CA SER A 17 -15.11 2.86 -1.55
C SER A 17 -14.00 3.64 -2.24
N ALA A 18 -13.76 4.88 -1.83
CA ALA A 18 -12.69 5.72 -2.39
C ALA A 18 -11.32 5.18 -2.02
N VAL A 19 -11.14 4.71 -0.79
CA VAL A 19 -9.88 4.06 -0.36
C VAL A 19 -9.65 2.78 -1.16
N GLU A 20 -10.67 1.94 -1.29
CA GLU A 20 -10.55 0.72 -2.08
C GLU A 20 -10.18 1.02 -3.53
N ALA A 21 -10.83 2.00 -4.15
CA ALA A 21 -10.56 2.38 -5.54
C ALA A 21 -9.11 2.85 -5.72
N ALA A 22 -8.58 3.65 -4.78
CA ALA A 22 -7.20 4.11 -4.83
C ALA A 22 -6.21 2.95 -4.73
N ILE A 23 -6.46 2.01 -3.82
CA ILE A 23 -5.62 0.81 -3.64
C ILE A 23 -5.62 -0.05 -4.89
N ARG A 24 -6.79 -0.26 -5.51
CA ARG A 24 -6.90 -1.03 -6.75
C ARG A 24 -6.17 -0.35 -7.90
N ALA A 25 -6.33 0.96 -8.02
CA ALA A 25 -5.72 1.72 -9.12
C ALA A 25 -4.19 1.67 -9.08
N VAL A 26 -3.58 1.84 -7.89
CA VAL A 26 -2.12 1.84 -7.77
C VAL A 26 -1.53 0.44 -7.94
N SER A 27 -2.31 -0.61 -7.80
CA SER A 27 -1.82 -1.99 -7.97
C SER A 27 -1.28 -2.23 -9.38
N VAL A 28 -1.89 -1.62 -10.39
CA VAL A 28 -1.53 -1.85 -11.80
C VAL A 28 -0.10 -1.38 -12.10
N PRO A 29 0.25 -0.09 -11.91
CA PRO A 29 1.62 0.34 -12.17
C PRO A 29 2.62 -0.24 -11.17
N THR A 30 2.23 -0.49 -9.92
CA THR A 30 3.13 -1.07 -8.92
C THR A 30 3.56 -2.48 -9.31
N ARG A 31 2.63 -3.31 -9.77
CA ARG A 31 2.95 -4.68 -10.22
C ARG A 31 3.84 -4.70 -11.44
N ALA A 32 3.87 -3.63 -12.23
CA ALA A 32 4.72 -3.52 -13.40
C ALA A 32 6.16 -3.12 -13.07
N GLU A 33 6.45 -2.72 -11.84
CA GLU A 33 7.81 -2.36 -11.42
C GLU A 33 8.69 -3.61 -11.32
N ALA A 34 9.89 -3.54 -11.89
CA ALA A 34 10.77 -4.70 -11.96
C ALA A 34 11.14 -5.26 -10.58
N GLY A 35 11.26 -4.41 -9.58
CA GLY A 35 11.62 -4.83 -8.22
C GLY A 35 10.45 -5.31 -7.37
N CYS A 36 9.21 -5.17 -7.86
CA CYS A 36 8.01 -5.62 -7.15
C CYS A 36 7.79 -7.11 -7.41
N LEU A 37 7.93 -7.93 -6.38
CA LEU A 37 7.79 -9.38 -6.49
C LEU A 37 6.35 -9.84 -6.24
N ASP A 38 5.59 -9.08 -5.43
CA ASP A 38 4.20 -9.39 -5.14
C ASP A 38 3.47 -8.16 -4.62
N TYR A 39 2.19 -8.05 -4.92
CA TYR A 39 1.32 -6.99 -4.42
C TYR A 39 -0.04 -7.62 -4.10
N GLN A 40 -0.41 -7.57 -2.83
CA GLN A 40 -1.71 -8.05 -2.35
C GLN A 40 -2.35 -6.99 -1.48
N ALA A 41 -3.66 -6.87 -1.56
CA ALA A 41 -4.43 -5.94 -0.75
C ALA A 41 -5.61 -6.67 -0.10
N PHE A 42 -5.95 -6.25 1.10
CA PHE A 42 -6.97 -6.92 1.92
C PHE A 42 -7.90 -5.88 2.54
N ARG A 43 -9.14 -6.28 2.75
CA ARG A 43 -10.08 -5.56 3.60
C ARG A 43 -10.40 -6.43 4.80
N SER A 44 -10.48 -5.85 5.99
CA SER A 44 -10.89 -6.56 7.19
C SER A 44 -12.29 -7.13 6.99
N THR A 45 -12.51 -8.36 7.45
CA THR A 45 -13.83 -8.97 7.42
C THR A 45 -14.74 -8.48 8.55
N ARG A 46 -14.19 -7.77 9.54
CA ARG A 46 -14.94 -7.27 10.69
C ARG A 46 -15.11 -5.76 10.70
N ASP A 47 -14.14 -5.03 10.12
CA ASP A 47 -14.19 -3.58 10.00
C ASP A 47 -14.08 -3.21 8.52
N ARG A 48 -15.20 -2.82 7.91
CA ARG A 48 -15.26 -2.51 6.48
C ARG A 48 -14.42 -1.31 6.09
N ALA A 49 -13.99 -0.48 7.04
CA ALA A 49 -13.16 0.68 6.80
C ALA A 49 -11.66 0.35 6.84
N LEU A 50 -11.29 -0.83 7.29
CA LEU A 50 -9.89 -1.20 7.51
C LEU A 50 -9.34 -2.00 6.33
N PHE A 51 -8.25 -1.48 5.74
CA PHE A 51 -7.57 -2.08 4.59
C PHE A 51 -6.09 -2.27 4.88
N PHE A 52 -5.50 -3.25 4.20
CA PHE A 52 -4.07 -3.51 4.26
C PHE A 52 -3.53 -3.71 2.85
N ILE A 53 -2.30 -3.23 2.61
CA ILE A 53 -1.52 -3.60 1.44
C ILE A 53 -0.28 -4.35 1.95
N HIS A 54 -0.01 -5.50 1.37
CA HIS A 54 1.22 -6.24 1.58
C HIS A 54 1.95 -6.37 0.26
N THR A 55 3.18 -5.84 0.21
CA THR A 55 4.03 -5.97 -0.98
C THR A 55 5.35 -6.62 -0.61
N ARG A 56 5.95 -7.27 -1.59
CA ARG A 56 7.25 -7.90 -1.44
C ARG A 56 8.18 -7.37 -2.53
N TRP A 57 9.36 -6.96 -2.12
CA TRP A 57 10.33 -6.28 -2.99
C TRP A 57 11.65 -7.03 -3.01
N GLN A 58 12.42 -6.88 -4.09
CA GLN A 58 13.74 -7.50 -4.20
C GLN A 58 14.69 -7.04 -3.09
N GLY A 59 14.52 -5.82 -2.57
CA GLY A 59 15.31 -5.27 -1.50
C GLY A 59 14.95 -3.82 -1.22
N GLU A 60 15.69 -3.19 -0.31
CA GLU A 60 15.46 -1.81 0.10
C GLU A 60 15.51 -0.83 -1.09
N ALA A 61 16.50 -1.00 -1.98
CA ALA A 61 16.67 -0.10 -3.11
C ALA A 61 15.46 -0.09 -4.04
N ALA A 62 14.86 -1.26 -4.29
CA ALA A 62 13.67 -1.37 -5.14
C ALA A 62 12.48 -0.64 -4.50
N PHE A 63 12.31 -0.74 -3.19
CA PHE A 63 11.25 -0.03 -2.50
C PHE A 63 11.50 1.47 -2.47
N GLU A 64 12.74 1.91 -2.26
CA GLU A 64 13.08 3.34 -2.29
C GLU A 64 12.76 3.95 -3.67
N GLN A 65 13.06 3.23 -4.76
CA GLN A 65 12.69 3.66 -6.10
C GLN A 65 11.17 3.77 -6.24
N HIS A 66 10.43 2.76 -5.77
CA HIS A 66 8.97 2.75 -5.79
C HIS A 66 8.40 3.98 -5.08
N ALA A 67 8.93 4.32 -3.91
CA ALA A 67 8.43 5.43 -3.10
C ALA A 67 8.52 6.78 -3.82
N ALA A 68 9.45 6.92 -4.76
CA ALA A 68 9.68 8.17 -5.50
C ALA A 68 8.92 8.23 -6.84
N LEU A 69 8.31 7.14 -7.29
CA LEU A 69 7.63 7.11 -8.58
C LEU A 69 6.34 7.95 -8.59
N PRO A 70 5.99 8.55 -9.73
CA PRO A 70 4.81 9.41 -9.81
C PRO A 70 3.51 8.73 -9.37
N HIS A 71 3.30 7.46 -9.73
CA HIS A 71 2.06 6.77 -9.33
C HIS A 71 1.98 6.54 -7.82
N THR A 72 3.12 6.31 -7.15
CA THR A 72 3.16 6.16 -5.69
C THR A 72 2.87 7.50 -5.01
N VAL A 73 3.52 8.57 -5.47
CA VAL A 73 3.32 9.92 -4.93
C VAL A 73 1.84 10.33 -5.08
N ARG A 74 1.24 10.08 -6.25
CA ARG A 74 -0.17 10.38 -6.48
C ARG A 74 -1.09 9.56 -5.58
N PHE A 75 -0.79 8.27 -5.41
CA PHE A 75 -1.57 7.41 -4.52
C PHE A 75 -1.59 7.96 -3.11
N LEU A 76 -0.43 8.32 -2.57
CA LEU A 76 -0.33 8.87 -1.21
C LEU A 76 -1.12 10.18 -1.08
N ALA A 77 -1.00 11.07 -2.07
CA ALA A 77 -1.76 12.33 -2.07
C ALA A 77 -3.26 12.09 -2.13
N THR A 78 -3.70 11.06 -2.84
CA THR A 78 -5.12 10.70 -2.96
C THR A 78 -5.65 10.08 -1.68
N VAL A 79 -4.89 9.16 -1.06
CA VAL A 79 -5.38 8.38 0.07
C VAL A 79 -5.31 9.14 1.41
N GLU A 80 -4.32 10.00 1.59
CA GLU A 80 -4.12 10.71 2.87
C GLU A 80 -5.38 11.41 3.39
N PRO A 81 -6.11 12.21 2.58
CA PRO A 81 -7.32 12.87 3.10
C PRO A 81 -8.49 11.90 3.34
N LEU A 82 -8.40 10.66 2.87
CA LEU A 82 -9.47 9.68 2.99
C LEU A 82 -9.35 8.81 4.24
N ILE A 83 -8.22 8.87 4.94
CA ILE A 83 -7.96 8.04 6.12
C ILE A 83 -7.93 8.91 7.39
N ASP A 84 -8.18 8.27 8.54
CA ASP A 84 -8.34 8.97 9.82
C ASP A 84 -7.10 8.91 10.72
N HIS A 85 -5.94 8.61 10.14
CA HIS A 85 -4.66 8.51 10.85
C HIS A 85 -3.52 8.87 9.90
N PRO A 86 -2.31 9.18 10.41
CA PRO A 86 -1.14 9.35 9.55
C PRO A 86 -0.82 8.06 8.80
N LEU A 87 -0.11 8.20 7.68
CA LEU A 87 0.33 7.04 6.90
C LEU A 87 1.05 6.03 7.79
N ASP A 88 0.62 4.77 7.73
CA ASP A 88 1.12 3.68 8.57
C ASP A 88 1.73 2.61 7.67
N VAL A 89 3.06 2.66 7.53
CA VAL A 89 3.83 1.76 6.67
C VAL A 89 4.96 1.13 7.48
N THR A 90 4.98 -0.19 7.51
CA THR A 90 5.99 -0.96 8.21
C THR A 90 6.87 -1.71 7.21
N ARG A 91 8.19 -1.54 7.34
CA ARG A 91 9.16 -2.36 6.62
C ARG A 91 9.49 -3.58 7.49
N ALA A 92 9.45 -4.76 6.90
CA ALA A 92 9.61 -6.01 7.64
C ALA A 92 10.44 -7.01 6.85
N SER A 93 11.13 -7.88 7.57
CA SER A 93 11.77 -9.05 6.99
C SER A 93 11.07 -10.29 7.51
N ARG A 94 11.02 -11.32 6.68
CA ARG A 94 10.37 -12.56 7.05
C ARG A 94 11.22 -13.29 8.12
N ILE A 95 10.58 -13.75 9.18
CA ILE A 95 11.26 -14.53 10.23
C ILE A 95 10.87 -16.02 10.20
N ILE A 96 9.78 -16.33 9.53
CA ILE A 96 9.31 -17.71 9.36
C ILE A 96 8.86 -17.94 7.93
#